data_77d88f9cdb46e6d68757bfcd3d2cc15b
#
_entry.id   77d88f9cdb46e6d68757bfcd3d2cc15b
#
_cell.length_a   1.000
_cell.length_b   1.000
_cell.length_c   1.000
_cell.angle_alpha   90.00
_cell.angle_beta   90.00
_cell.angle_gamma   90.00
#
_symmetry.space_group_name_H-M   'P 1'
#
loop_
_entity.id
_entity.type
_entity.pdbx_description
1 polymer ?
#
loop_
_entity_poly.entity_id
_entity_poly.type
_entity_poly.pdbx_seq_one_letter_code
_entity_poly.pdbx_strand_id
1 'polypeptide(L)'
;EIGVRLVGSEMCIRDSFKILIGEMEPDEGTYKWGVTTSQAYFPKDFGGEFDNDYNITEWLTQYSEEKDVTYVRGFLGRMLFPGEDGVKKVRVLSGGEKVRCLLSKMMISGANILILDEPTNHLDMESITALNNGLIKFPGVILFTSHDHQFVQTTANRIMEILPDGKLIDKITTYDEYLASDEMAKKRHVFEINEEDASDN
;
A
#
# COMPACT_ATOMS: atom_id res chain seq x y z
N GLU A 1 -0.98 -2.19 -15.05
CA GLU A 1 -0.98 -1.61 -13.71
C GLU A 1 -2.41 -1.46 -13.22
N ILE A 2 -2.72 -1.95 -12.02
CA ILE A 2 -4.04 -1.78 -11.40
C ILE A 2 -3.80 -1.30 -9.97
N GLY A 3 -4.10 -0.02 -9.72
CA GLY A 3 -4.16 0.56 -8.38
C GLY A 3 -5.59 0.52 -7.87
N VAL A 4 -5.87 -0.25 -6.83
CA VAL A 4 -7.18 -0.39 -6.22
C VAL A 4 -7.17 0.28 -4.86
N ARG A 5 -7.99 1.34 -4.70
CA ARG A 5 -8.22 1.96 -3.40
C ARG A 5 -9.44 1.34 -2.72
N LEU A 6 -9.29 0.98 -1.44
CA LEU A 6 -10.42 0.65 -0.57
C LEU A 6 -10.89 1.89 0.18
N VAL A 7 -12.22 2.03 0.28
CA VAL A 7 -12.93 3.08 1.00
C VAL A 7 -13.93 2.43 1.95
N GLY A 8 -14.15 3.01 3.12
CA GLY A 8 -15.10 2.51 4.12
C GLY A 8 -14.58 2.76 5.53
N SER A 9 -15.17 2.09 6.53
CA SER A 9 -14.66 2.12 7.89
C SER A 9 -13.21 1.61 7.93
N GLU A 10 -12.28 2.37 8.52
CA GLU A 10 -10.87 1.99 8.64
C GLU A 10 -10.70 0.61 9.29
N MET A 11 -11.54 0.28 10.25
CA MET A 11 -11.51 -1.01 10.93
C MET A 11 -11.83 -2.15 9.95
N CYS A 12 -12.91 -2.03 9.18
CA CYS A 12 -13.32 -3.06 8.20
C CYS A 12 -12.27 -3.27 7.11
N ILE A 13 -11.66 -2.19 6.63
CA ILE A 13 -10.62 -2.26 5.60
C ILE A 13 -9.37 -2.95 6.15
N ARG A 14 -8.92 -2.55 7.35
CA ARG A 14 -7.74 -3.14 7.99
C ARG A 14 -7.93 -4.63 8.28
N ASP A 15 -9.11 -5.02 8.76
CA ASP A 15 -9.41 -6.43 9.00
C ASP A 15 -9.45 -7.22 7.69
N SER A 16 -9.99 -6.62 6.61
CA SER A 16 -9.91 -7.22 5.27
C SER A 16 -8.46 -7.43 4.82
N PHE A 17 -7.56 -6.46 5.05
CA PHE A 17 -6.15 -6.63 4.73
C PHE A 17 -5.50 -7.73 5.56
N LYS A 18 -5.77 -7.81 6.87
CA LYS A 18 -5.27 -8.89 7.74
C LYS A 18 -5.73 -10.27 7.28
N ILE A 19 -6.99 -10.39 6.83
CA ILE A 19 -7.49 -11.63 6.24
C ILE A 19 -6.68 -11.97 4.97
N LEU A 20 -6.51 -11.00 4.07
CA LEU A 20 -5.81 -11.21 2.80
C LEU A 20 -4.34 -11.61 2.97
N ILE A 21 -3.66 -11.13 4.02
CA ILE A 21 -2.27 -11.51 4.33
C ILE A 21 -2.16 -12.74 5.24
N GLY A 22 -3.30 -13.30 5.68
CA GLY A 22 -3.33 -14.52 6.50
C GLY A 22 -3.09 -14.30 7.99
N GLU A 23 -3.18 -13.06 8.48
CA GLU A 23 -3.07 -12.73 9.91
C GLU A 23 -4.40 -12.89 10.67
N MET A 24 -5.51 -12.98 9.96
CA MET A 24 -6.85 -13.16 10.52
C MET A 24 -7.67 -14.10 9.65
N GLU A 25 -8.45 -14.98 10.29
CA GLU A 25 -9.40 -15.84 9.59
C GLU A 25 -10.72 -15.10 9.33
N PRO A 26 -11.37 -15.29 8.17
CA PRO A 26 -12.69 -14.72 7.93
C PRO A 26 -13.74 -15.42 8.78
N ASP A 27 -14.73 -14.66 9.30
CA ASP A 27 -15.85 -15.20 10.05
C ASP A 27 -16.71 -16.14 9.20
N GLU A 28 -16.89 -15.76 7.93
CA GLU A 28 -17.64 -16.57 6.94
C GLU A 28 -17.00 -16.45 5.56
N GLY A 29 -17.22 -17.45 4.74
CA GLY A 29 -16.74 -17.49 3.36
C GLY A 29 -15.30 -17.99 3.25
N THR A 30 -14.78 -17.94 2.04
CA THR A 30 -13.40 -18.36 1.71
C THR A 30 -12.81 -17.44 0.66
N TYR A 31 -11.50 -17.27 0.70
CA TYR A 31 -10.75 -16.60 -0.36
C TYR A 31 -9.59 -17.48 -0.84
N LYS A 32 -9.13 -17.23 -2.03
CA LYS A 32 -8.01 -17.94 -2.61
C LYS A 32 -7.20 -17.04 -3.52
N TRP A 33 -5.90 -16.99 -3.27
CA TRP A 33 -4.96 -16.36 -4.17
C TRP A 33 -4.73 -17.22 -5.42
N GLY A 34 -4.52 -16.59 -6.55
CA GLY A 34 -4.11 -17.28 -7.77
C GLY A 34 -2.74 -17.93 -7.61
N VAL A 35 -2.50 -19.04 -8.31
CA VAL A 35 -1.23 -19.81 -8.19
C VAL A 35 0.02 -19.02 -8.58
N THR A 36 -0.12 -17.96 -9.38
CA THR A 36 0.98 -17.10 -9.83
C THR A 36 1.09 -15.79 -9.03
N THR A 37 0.26 -15.62 -7.98
CA THR A 37 0.27 -14.42 -7.16
C THR A 37 1.25 -14.53 -6.01
N SER A 38 2.03 -13.47 -5.80
CA SER A 38 2.94 -13.29 -4.67
C SER A 38 2.64 -11.93 -4.02
N GLN A 39 2.25 -11.96 -2.77
CA GLN A 39 1.82 -10.77 -2.04
C GLN A 39 2.97 -10.23 -1.18
N ALA A 40 3.07 -8.90 -1.09
CA ALA A 40 3.87 -8.23 -0.08
C ALA A 40 3.01 -7.16 0.62
N TYR A 41 3.16 -7.07 1.93
CA TYR A 41 2.43 -6.14 2.77
C TYR A 41 3.33 -5.01 3.25
N PHE A 42 2.85 -3.78 3.10
CA PHE A 42 3.51 -2.58 3.62
C PHE A 42 2.83 -2.21 4.94
N PRO A 43 3.48 -2.49 6.09
CA PRO A 43 2.87 -2.23 7.38
C PRO A 43 2.84 -0.72 7.68
N LYS A 44 1.87 -0.30 8.48
CA LYS A 44 1.74 1.09 8.94
C LYS A 44 2.95 1.54 9.78
N ASP A 45 3.49 0.63 10.59
CA ASP A 45 4.72 0.83 11.37
C ASP A 45 5.81 -0.14 10.88
N PHE A 46 6.85 0.41 10.32
CA PHE A 46 7.99 -0.33 9.77
C PHE A 46 9.34 0.06 10.41
N GLY A 47 9.31 0.89 11.47
CA GLY A 47 10.53 1.39 12.10
C GLY A 47 11.47 0.28 12.56
N GLY A 48 10.93 -0.77 13.14
CA GLY A 48 11.69 -1.92 13.64
C GLY A 48 12.44 -2.72 12.57
N GLU A 49 12.03 -2.64 11.31
CA GLU A 49 12.70 -3.32 10.20
C GLU A 49 14.14 -2.80 9.94
N PHE A 50 14.40 -1.56 10.35
CA PHE A 50 15.66 -0.86 10.13
C PHE A 50 16.54 -0.80 11.38
N ASP A 51 16.14 -1.42 12.48
CA ASP A 51 16.91 -1.46 13.74
C ASP A 51 17.98 -2.55 13.70
N ASN A 52 18.93 -2.40 12.79
CA ASN A 52 20.05 -3.29 12.60
C ASN A 52 21.27 -2.57 12.00
N ASP A 53 22.41 -3.24 11.96
CA ASP A 53 23.69 -2.68 11.51
C ASP A 53 24.04 -2.95 10.04
N TYR A 54 23.15 -3.54 9.26
CA TYR A 54 23.40 -3.77 7.85
C TYR A 54 23.48 -2.45 7.08
N ASN A 55 24.24 -2.44 5.99
CA ASN A 55 24.09 -1.42 4.98
C ASN A 55 22.91 -1.74 4.04
N ILE A 56 22.46 -0.77 3.24
CA ILE A 56 21.28 -0.92 2.37
C ILE A 56 21.45 -2.14 1.44
N THR A 57 22.63 -2.32 0.85
CA THR A 57 22.89 -3.44 -0.07
C THR A 57 22.81 -4.78 0.65
N GLU A 58 23.46 -4.91 1.81
CA GLU A 58 23.41 -6.13 2.64
C GLU A 58 22.00 -6.45 3.11
N TRP A 59 21.28 -5.41 3.57
CA TRP A 59 19.91 -5.55 4.04
C TRP A 59 18.97 -6.03 2.91
N LEU A 60 19.06 -5.43 1.73
CA LEU A 60 18.21 -5.80 0.61
C LEU A 60 18.55 -7.17 0.03
N THR A 61 19.82 -7.55 0.03
CA THR A 61 20.30 -8.86 -0.46
C THR A 61 19.64 -10.03 0.27
N GLN A 62 19.24 -9.85 1.53
CA GLN A 62 18.55 -10.90 2.30
C GLN A 62 17.23 -11.32 1.67
N TYR A 63 16.53 -10.39 1.04
CA TYR A 63 15.20 -10.57 0.45
C TYR A 63 15.22 -10.88 -1.05
N SER A 64 16.36 -10.77 -1.70
CA SER A 64 16.52 -11.07 -3.12
C SER A 64 16.71 -12.57 -3.34
N GLU A 65 16.07 -13.13 -4.36
CA GLU A 65 16.39 -14.49 -4.83
C GLU A 65 17.78 -14.55 -5.44
N GLU A 66 18.11 -13.54 -6.26
CA GLU A 66 19.44 -13.36 -6.82
C GLU A 66 20.36 -12.66 -5.80
N LYS A 67 21.38 -13.39 -5.31
CA LYS A 67 22.31 -12.91 -4.27
C LYS A 67 23.49 -12.11 -4.81
N ASP A 68 23.58 -11.90 -6.12
CA ASP A 68 24.65 -11.10 -6.69
C ASP A 68 24.53 -9.63 -6.30
N VAL A 69 25.61 -9.10 -5.73
CA VAL A 69 25.70 -7.70 -5.27
C VAL A 69 25.49 -6.71 -6.42
N THR A 70 25.94 -7.07 -7.62
CA THR A 70 25.76 -6.19 -8.81
C THR A 70 24.30 -6.07 -9.19
N TYR A 71 23.54 -7.19 -9.12
CA TYR A 71 22.10 -7.20 -9.34
C TYR A 71 21.37 -6.31 -8.32
N VAL A 72 21.65 -6.49 -7.03
CA VAL A 72 21.03 -5.74 -5.94
C VAL A 72 21.34 -4.24 -6.06
N ARG A 73 22.58 -3.86 -6.36
CA ARG A 73 22.97 -2.45 -6.59
C ARG A 73 22.29 -1.85 -7.81
N GLY A 74 22.18 -2.60 -8.88
CA GLY A 74 21.43 -2.18 -10.08
C GLY A 74 19.95 -1.95 -9.77
N PHE A 75 19.36 -2.80 -8.92
CA PHE A 75 17.99 -2.63 -8.44
C PHE A 75 17.83 -1.37 -7.59
N LEU A 76 18.73 -1.15 -6.61
CA LEU A 76 18.75 0.07 -5.77
C LEU A 76 18.88 1.33 -6.60
N GLY A 77 19.71 1.33 -7.66
CA GLY A 77 19.84 2.46 -8.60
C GLY A 77 18.50 2.81 -9.27
N ARG A 78 17.69 1.81 -9.65
CA ARG A 78 16.34 2.03 -10.20
C ARG A 78 15.38 2.62 -9.17
N MET A 79 15.60 2.36 -7.88
CA MET A 79 14.84 2.90 -6.76
C MET A 79 15.40 4.21 -6.21
N LEU A 80 16.20 4.93 -7.03
CA LEU A 80 16.76 6.24 -6.73
C LEU A 80 17.75 6.25 -5.55
N PHE A 81 18.48 5.14 -5.34
CA PHE A 81 19.65 5.11 -4.47
C PHE A 81 20.90 5.23 -5.34
N PRO A 82 21.64 6.34 -5.29
CA PRO A 82 22.93 6.47 -5.96
C PRO A 82 23.92 5.40 -5.48
N GLY A 83 24.90 5.07 -6.32
CA GLY A 83 25.82 3.95 -6.05
C GLY A 83 26.56 4.01 -4.71
N GLU A 84 26.79 5.20 -4.18
CA GLU A 84 27.44 5.42 -2.88
C GLU A 84 26.47 5.21 -1.69
N ASP A 85 25.17 5.39 -1.87
CA ASP A 85 24.19 5.21 -0.80
C ASP A 85 24.04 3.74 -0.39
N GLY A 86 24.36 2.79 -1.25
CA GLY A 86 24.28 1.38 -0.96
C GLY A 86 25.10 0.89 0.25
N VAL A 87 26.13 1.66 0.69
CA VAL A 87 26.94 1.37 1.87
C VAL A 87 26.44 2.07 3.14
N LYS A 88 25.44 2.93 3.03
CA LYS A 88 24.84 3.63 4.16
C LYS A 88 24.12 2.65 5.08
N LYS A 89 24.27 2.82 6.39
CA LYS A 89 23.59 1.95 7.38
C LYS A 89 22.09 2.20 7.38
N VAL A 90 21.29 1.12 7.40
CA VAL A 90 19.81 1.25 7.33
C VAL A 90 19.22 1.99 8.53
N ARG A 91 19.84 1.92 9.70
CA ARG A 91 19.37 2.62 10.90
C ARG A 91 19.47 4.16 10.84
N VAL A 92 20.32 4.71 9.99
CA VAL A 92 20.50 6.17 9.86
C VAL A 92 19.73 6.79 8.70
N LEU A 93 18.91 6.00 8.02
CA LEU A 93 18.12 6.43 6.88
C LEU A 93 17.03 7.42 7.29
N SER A 94 16.80 8.42 6.43
CA SER A 94 15.64 9.31 6.52
C SER A 94 14.32 8.53 6.30
N GLY A 95 13.19 9.13 6.67
CA GLY A 95 11.87 8.52 6.43
C GLY A 95 11.66 8.11 4.98
N GLY A 96 11.98 9.00 4.03
CA GLY A 96 11.87 8.72 2.60
C GLY A 96 12.80 7.63 2.11
N GLU A 97 14.02 7.56 2.62
CA GLU A 97 14.97 6.49 2.31
C GLU A 97 14.46 5.15 2.84
N LYS A 98 13.90 5.10 4.06
CA LYS A 98 13.28 3.89 4.63
C LYS A 98 12.12 3.39 3.79
N VAL A 99 11.22 4.29 3.36
CA VAL A 99 10.11 3.96 2.47
C VAL A 99 10.60 3.37 1.15
N ARG A 100 11.60 3.99 0.51
CA ARG A 100 12.20 3.47 -0.73
C ARG A 100 12.86 2.11 -0.52
N CYS A 101 13.55 1.90 0.62
CA CYS A 101 14.12 0.60 0.97
C CYS A 101 13.03 -0.47 1.13
N LEU A 102 11.94 -0.13 1.82
CA LEU A 102 10.84 -1.07 2.05
C LEU A 102 10.14 -1.45 0.75
N LEU A 103 9.88 -0.48 -0.13
CA LEU A 103 9.38 -0.75 -1.48
C LEU A 103 10.34 -1.62 -2.28
N SER A 104 11.65 -1.33 -2.19
CA SER A 104 12.68 -2.14 -2.85
C SER A 104 12.65 -3.59 -2.36
N LYS A 105 12.49 -3.81 -1.05
CA LYS A 105 12.32 -5.14 -0.45
C LYS A 105 11.10 -5.86 -1.04
N MET A 106 9.94 -5.19 -1.06
CA MET A 106 8.70 -5.79 -1.56
C MET A 106 8.82 -6.18 -3.05
N MET A 107 9.47 -5.36 -3.85
CA MET A 107 9.61 -5.58 -5.29
C MET A 107 10.69 -6.61 -5.62
N ILE A 108 11.84 -6.60 -4.92
CA ILE A 108 12.95 -7.52 -5.19
C ILE A 108 12.63 -8.95 -4.72
N SER A 109 11.72 -9.11 -3.77
CA SER A 109 11.20 -10.41 -3.34
C SER A 109 10.25 -11.07 -4.34
N GLY A 110 10.05 -10.46 -5.51
CA GLY A 110 9.20 -11.00 -6.57
C GLY A 110 7.71 -10.82 -6.36
N ALA A 111 7.28 -9.97 -5.42
CA ALA A 111 5.88 -9.68 -5.22
C ALA A 111 5.27 -9.04 -6.48
N ASN A 112 4.10 -9.53 -6.88
CA ASN A 112 3.30 -8.96 -7.97
C ASN A 112 1.96 -8.37 -7.47
N ILE A 113 1.71 -8.46 -6.16
CA ILE A 113 0.62 -7.80 -5.47
C ILE A 113 1.19 -7.08 -4.25
N LEU A 114 0.96 -5.77 -4.17
CA LEU A 114 1.32 -4.96 -3.00
C LEU A 114 0.05 -4.59 -2.23
N ILE A 115 0.07 -4.79 -0.92
CA ILE A 115 -1.00 -4.41 0.00
C ILE A 115 -0.45 -3.34 0.93
N LEU A 116 -1.05 -2.14 0.92
CA LEU A 116 -0.55 -0.94 1.60
C LEU A 116 -1.63 -0.38 2.52
N ASP A 117 -1.40 -0.44 3.84
CA ASP A 117 -2.31 0.11 4.85
C ASP A 117 -1.84 1.51 5.28
N GLU A 118 -2.51 2.56 4.78
CA GLU A 118 -2.20 3.96 5.07
C GLU A 118 -0.70 4.30 4.89
N PRO A 119 -0.10 3.99 3.73
CA PRO A 119 1.36 4.09 3.56
C PRO A 119 1.88 5.53 3.58
N THR A 120 1.01 6.52 3.47
CA THR A 120 1.36 7.96 3.52
C THR A 120 1.37 8.53 4.93
N ASN A 121 0.85 7.80 5.92
CA ASN A 121 0.77 8.29 7.29
C ASN A 121 2.15 8.50 7.90
N HIS A 122 2.32 9.65 8.56
CA HIS A 122 3.56 10.06 9.23
C HIS A 122 4.77 10.26 8.30
N LEU A 123 4.55 10.28 6.99
CA LEU A 123 5.58 10.57 6.01
C LEU A 123 5.64 12.07 5.70
N ASP A 124 6.85 12.56 5.47
CA ASP A 124 7.05 13.89 4.91
C ASP A 124 6.77 13.91 3.39
N MET A 125 6.70 15.09 2.81
CA MET A 125 6.38 15.26 1.38
C MET A 125 7.38 14.57 0.44
N GLU A 126 8.66 14.51 0.82
CA GLU A 126 9.69 13.82 0.04
C GLU A 126 9.44 12.31 0.03
N SER A 127 9.11 11.76 1.19
CA SER A 127 8.79 10.33 1.36
C SER A 127 7.53 9.93 0.60
N ILE A 128 6.47 10.76 0.66
CA ILE A 128 5.23 10.54 -0.10
C ILE A 128 5.50 10.56 -1.60
N THR A 129 6.31 11.52 -2.06
CA THR A 129 6.70 11.61 -3.47
C THR A 129 7.50 10.38 -3.92
N ALA A 130 8.44 9.91 -3.09
CA ALA A 130 9.24 8.72 -3.37
C ALA A 130 8.37 7.46 -3.44
N LEU A 131 7.43 7.31 -2.50
CA LEU A 131 6.43 6.23 -2.48
C LEU A 131 5.59 6.24 -3.76
N ASN A 132 5.01 7.39 -4.10
CA ASN A 132 4.15 7.54 -5.27
C ASN A 132 4.90 7.20 -6.57
N ASN A 133 6.11 7.72 -6.75
CA ASN A 133 6.94 7.44 -7.90
C ASN A 133 7.34 5.97 -8.03
N GLY A 134 7.56 5.29 -6.91
CA GLY A 134 7.81 3.85 -6.87
C GLY A 134 6.59 3.04 -7.29
N LEU A 135 5.41 3.38 -6.75
CA LEU A 135 4.17 2.68 -7.03
C LEU A 135 3.67 2.86 -8.47
N ILE A 136 3.77 4.07 -9.03
CA ILE A 136 3.42 4.33 -10.45
C ILE A 136 4.21 3.42 -11.42
N LYS A 137 5.44 3.05 -11.05
CA LYS A 137 6.30 2.19 -11.88
C LYS A 137 6.15 0.70 -11.60
N PHE A 138 5.40 0.33 -10.58
CA PHE A 138 5.21 -1.07 -10.21
C PHE A 138 4.33 -1.78 -11.24
N PRO A 139 4.79 -2.88 -11.83
CA PRO A 139 4.11 -3.54 -12.94
C PRO A 139 2.98 -4.49 -12.50
N GLY A 140 2.67 -4.56 -11.23
CA GLY A 140 1.69 -5.48 -10.64
C GLY A 140 0.39 -4.81 -10.20
N VAL A 141 -0.30 -5.45 -9.27
CA VAL A 141 -1.52 -4.96 -8.63
C VAL A 141 -1.17 -4.29 -7.30
N ILE A 142 -1.75 -3.15 -7.04
CA ILE A 142 -1.63 -2.43 -5.78
C ILE A 142 -3.01 -2.34 -5.14
N LEU A 143 -3.15 -2.87 -3.94
CA LEU A 143 -4.34 -2.74 -3.11
C LEU A 143 -3.99 -1.85 -1.92
N PHE A 144 -4.67 -0.72 -1.75
CA PHE A 144 -4.27 0.24 -0.74
C PHE A 144 -5.42 1.03 -0.13
N THR A 145 -5.19 1.57 1.06
CA THR A 145 -5.99 2.62 1.68
C THR A 145 -5.13 3.84 1.91
N SER A 146 -5.67 5.03 1.72
CA SER A 146 -5.01 6.30 2.03
C SER A 146 -6.02 7.43 2.12
N HIS A 147 -5.77 8.38 3.03
CA HIS A 147 -6.52 9.64 3.14
C HIS A 147 -5.89 10.77 2.30
N ASP A 148 -4.71 10.56 1.74
CA ASP A 148 -4.06 11.55 0.89
C ASP A 148 -4.72 11.57 -0.50
N HIS A 149 -5.48 12.66 -0.77
CA HIS A 149 -6.22 12.83 -2.02
C HIS A 149 -5.31 12.75 -3.26
N GLN A 150 -4.16 13.43 -3.23
CA GLN A 150 -3.24 13.47 -4.35
C GLN A 150 -2.62 12.09 -4.63
N PHE A 151 -2.23 11.39 -3.58
CA PHE A 151 -1.70 10.04 -3.68
C PHE A 151 -2.73 9.07 -4.30
N VAL A 152 -3.99 9.13 -3.84
CA VAL A 152 -5.08 8.32 -4.39
C VAL A 152 -5.33 8.64 -5.85
N GLN A 153 -5.43 9.93 -6.20
CA GLN A 153 -5.71 10.38 -7.56
C GLN A 153 -4.65 9.93 -8.58
N THR A 154 -3.39 9.87 -8.16
CA THR A 154 -2.28 9.48 -9.03
C THR A 154 -2.04 7.98 -9.10
N THR A 155 -2.49 7.22 -8.10
CA THR A 155 -2.20 5.79 -7.97
C THR A 155 -3.42 4.91 -8.30
N ALA A 156 -4.64 5.34 -7.93
CA ALA A 156 -5.84 4.54 -8.09
C ALA A 156 -6.45 4.69 -9.49
N ASN A 157 -6.81 3.57 -10.09
CA ASN A 157 -7.64 3.48 -11.29
C ASN A 157 -8.90 2.61 -11.08
N ARG A 158 -9.11 2.16 -9.85
CA ARG A 158 -10.26 1.38 -9.40
C ARG A 158 -10.56 1.69 -7.95
N ILE A 159 -11.81 1.94 -7.64
CA ILE A 159 -12.28 2.25 -6.29
C ILE A 159 -13.20 1.14 -5.81
N MET A 160 -12.89 0.59 -4.64
CA MET A 160 -13.74 -0.36 -3.93
C MET A 160 -14.20 0.27 -2.62
N GLU A 161 -15.51 0.46 -2.45
CA GLU A 161 -16.10 1.04 -1.24
C GLU A 161 -16.88 -0.01 -0.48
N ILE A 162 -16.52 -0.20 0.80
CA ILE A 162 -17.25 -1.07 1.73
C ILE A 162 -18.25 -0.18 2.48
N LEU A 163 -19.53 -0.39 2.19
CA LEU A 163 -20.62 0.35 2.83
C LEU A 163 -20.88 -0.17 4.26
N PRO A 164 -21.50 0.65 5.14
CA PRO A 164 -21.83 0.24 6.51
C PRO A 164 -22.73 -1.00 6.59
N ASP A 165 -23.55 -1.27 5.57
CA ASP A 165 -24.38 -2.47 5.46
C ASP A 165 -23.62 -3.73 4.97
N GLY A 166 -22.30 -3.61 4.81
CA GLY A 166 -21.41 -4.68 4.35
C GLY A 166 -21.40 -4.89 2.82
N LYS A 167 -22.14 -4.10 2.06
CA LYS A 167 -22.09 -4.19 0.59
C LYS A 167 -20.81 -3.58 0.05
N LEU A 168 -20.29 -4.20 -1.00
CA LEU A 168 -19.12 -3.72 -1.73
C LEU A 168 -19.56 -3.03 -3.02
N ILE A 169 -19.12 -1.79 -3.20
CA ILE A 169 -19.20 -1.09 -4.48
C ILE A 169 -17.83 -1.16 -5.12
N ASP A 170 -17.78 -1.56 -6.37
CA ASP A 170 -16.55 -1.74 -7.14
C ASP A 170 -16.67 -1.02 -8.48
N LYS A 171 -15.83 -0.01 -8.70
CA LYS A 171 -15.85 0.80 -9.93
C LYS A 171 -14.44 1.04 -10.47
N ILE A 172 -14.29 0.84 -11.77
CA ILE A 172 -13.11 1.27 -12.52
C ILE A 172 -13.32 2.74 -12.87
N THR A 173 -12.65 3.63 -12.14
CA THR A 173 -12.80 5.08 -12.24
C THR A 173 -11.63 5.78 -11.56
N THR A 174 -11.39 7.03 -11.90
CA THR A 174 -10.48 7.89 -11.13
C THR A 174 -11.14 8.33 -9.83
N TYR A 175 -10.34 8.80 -8.87
CA TYR A 175 -10.87 9.22 -7.58
C TYR A 175 -11.75 10.47 -7.69
N ASP A 176 -11.37 11.43 -8.53
CA ASP A 176 -12.16 12.65 -8.74
C ASP A 176 -13.50 12.36 -9.42
N GLU A 177 -13.51 11.47 -10.42
CA GLU A 177 -14.76 11.03 -11.07
C GLU A 177 -15.66 10.30 -10.09
N TYR A 178 -15.09 9.48 -9.22
CA TYR A 178 -15.82 8.77 -8.17
C TYR A 178 -16.46 9.75 -7.18
N LEU A 179 -15.73 10.77 -6.72
CA LEU A 179 -16.27 11.80 -5.81
C LEU A 179 -17.34 12.65 -6.46
N ALA A 180 -17.22 12.95 -7.76
CA ALA A 180 -18.17 13.75 -8.52
C ALA A 180 -19.44 12.96 -8.92
N SER A 181 -19.48 11.65 -8.73
CA SER A 181 -20.62 10.81 -9.10
C SER A 181 -21.82 11.06 -8.18
N ASP A 182 -22.90 11.59 -8.74
CA ASP A 182 -24.18 11.85 -8.03
C ASP A 182 -24.77 10.57 -7.40
N GLU A 183 -24.56 9.42 -8.02
CA GLU A 183 -25.03 8.14 -7.50
C GLU A 183 -24.31 7.76 -6.20
N MET A 184 -23.01 8.03 -6.14
CA MET A 184 -22.20 7.76 -4.95
C MET A 184 -22.48 8.75 -3.83
N ALA A 185 -22.66 10.04 -4.18
CA ALA A 185 -23.04 11.08 -3.22
C ALA A 185 -24.38 10.75 -2.55
N LYS A 186 -25.37 10.30 -3.31
CA LYS A 186 -26.68 9.89 -2.77
C LYS A 186 -26.58 8.68 -1.83
N LYS A 187 -25.77 7.68 -2.18
CA LYS A 187 -25.59 6.49 -1.31
C LYS A 187 -24.92 6.88 0.01
N ARG A 188 -23.88 7.70 0.00
CA ARG A 188 -23.24 8.20 1.22
C ARG A 188 -24.19 9.01 2.09
N HIS A 189 -24.95 9.91 1.50
CA HIS A 189 -25.88 10.78 2.22
C HIS A 189 -27.03 10.03 2.92
N VAL A 190 -27.51 8.93 2.34
CA VAL A 190 -28.52 8.05 2.98
C VAL A 190 -27.95 7.38 4.23
N PHE A 191 -26.67 7.02 4.26
CA PHE A 191 -26.05 6.41 5.44
C PHE A 191 -25.77 7.44 6.54
N GLU A 192 -25.31 8.65 6.20
CA GLU A 192 -25.10 9.74 7.17
C GLU A 192 -26.39 10.09 7.92
N ILE A 193 -27.52 10.19 7.22
CA ILE A 193 -28.83 10.46 7.83
C ILE A 193 -29.25 9.33 8.79
N ASN A 194 -28.97 8.06 8.44
CA ASN A 194 -29.32 6.94 9.30
C ASN A 194 -28.44 6.84 10.54
N GLU A 195 -27.20 7.33 10.51
CA GLU A 195 -26.31 7.39 11.69
C GLU A 195 -26.71 8.52 12.65
N GLU A 196 -27.15 9.68 12.14
CA GLU A 196 -27.67 10.78 12.96
C GLU A 196 -28.96 10.37 13.68
N ASP A 197 -29.90 9.72 12.99
CA ASP A 197 -31.14 9.21 13.58
C ASP A 197 -30.92 8.08 14.61
N ALA A 198 -29.83 7.32 14.51
CA ALA A 198 -29.47 6.27 15.45
C ALA A 198 -28.75 6.80 16.71
N SER A 199 -28.19 7.99 16.67
CA SER A 199 -27.50 8.61 17.80
C SER A 199 -28.44 9.41 18.74
N ASP A 200 -29.68 9.69 18.30
CA ASP A 200 -30.69 10.43 19.06
C ASP A 200 -31.74 9.55 19.77
N ASN A 201 -31.55 8.21 19.81
CA ASN A 201 -32.33 7.25 20.58
C ASN A 201 -31.45 6.58 21.62
#